data_a18dc18e0a5e5cfb7b18f9ccf27b6ff6
#
_entry.id   a18dc18e0a5e5cfb7b18f9ccf27b6ff6
#
_cell.length_a   1.000
_cell.length_b   1.000
_cell.length_c   1.000
_cell.angle_alpha   90.00
_cell.angle_beta   90.00
_cell.angle_gamma   90.00
#
_symmetry.space_group_name_H-M   'P 1'
#
loop_
_entity.id
_entity.type
_entity.pdbx_description
1 polymer ?
#
loop_
_entity_poly.entity_id
_entity_poly.type
_entity_poly.pdbx_seq_one_letter_code
_entity_poly.pdbx_strand_id
1 'polypeptide(L)'
;AVGAIAGVAIVLLIIWVLRQREIDDEKTSGDLPRGVSLLVSKLDGAVFVVDKSLNVLAASEGANKLSLIGQGRILIPELVLMAEQAAKGKDVSREDFEISRGPLGDATLTITAHASPFRSRFVLLTVVDRGEYQRLDDVRREFVANVSHELKTPIASVGLLAEALQEAADDPEMVRHFAERLTSEAERLG
;
A
#
# COMPACT_ATOMS: atom_id res chain seq x y z
N ALA A 1 2.61 4.54 -6.54
CA ALA A 1 3.53 5.11 -5.55
C ALA A 1 3.11 6.53 -5.09
N VAL A 2 2.61 7.39 -5.98
CA VAL A 2 2.27 8.78 -5.66
C VAL A 2 1.06 8.89 -4.73
N GLY A 3 0.03 8.05 -4.88
CA GLY A 3 -1.21 8.14 -4.08
C GLY A 3 -1.05 7.73 -2.60
N ALA A 4 -0.21 6.73 -2.30
CA ALA A 4 0.01 6.29 -0.92
C ALA A 4 0.87 7.28 -0.13
N ILE A 5 1.86 7.88 -0.80
CA ILE A 5 2.70 8.93 -0.20
C ILE A 5 1.85 10.18 0.05
N ALA A 6 0.93 10.52 -0.85
CA ALA A 6 -0.01 11.63 -0.66
C ALA A 6 -0.96 11.38 0.54
N GLY A 7 -1.47 10.15 0.71
CA GLY A 7 -2.33 9.80 1.86
C GLY A 7 -1.61 9.94 3.19
N VAL A 8 -0.40 9.41 3.29
CA VAL A 8 0.44 9.54 4.50
C VAL A 8 0.83 11.00 4.75
N ALA A 9 1.18 11.76 3.71
CA ALA A 9 1.53 13.18 3.82
C ALA A 9 0.34 14.02 4.29
N ILE A 10 -0.88 13.74 3.83
CA ILE A 10 -2.10 14.41 4.26
C ILE A 10 -2.39 14.10 5.74
N VAL A 11 -2.24 12.86 6.16
CA VAL A 11 -2.41 12.47 7.57
C VAL A 11 -1.37 13.15 8.45
N LEU A 12 -0.10 13.19 8.03
CA LEU A 12 0.96 13.90 8.75
C LEU A 12 0.74 15.41 8.78
N LEU A 13 0.23 16.00 7.70
CA LEU A 13 -0.13 17.42 7.66
C LEU A 13 -1.29 17.73 8.60
N ILE A 14 -2.31 16.87 8.65
CA ILE A 14 -3.43 17.01 9.59
C ILE A 14 -2.93 16.87 11.03
N ILE A 15 -2.05 15.92 11.33
CA ILE A 15 -1.42 15.76 12.65
C ILE A 15 -0.64 17.04 13.00
N TRP A 16 0.15 17.59 12.07
CA TRP A 16 0.94 18.80 12.28
C TRP A 16 0.07 20.05 12.53
N VAL A 17 -0.98 20.26 11.70
CA VAL A 17 -1.92 21.36 11.85
C VAL A 17 -2.71 21.26 13.16
N LEU A 18 -3.12 20.06 13.54
CA LEU A 18 -3.85 19.82 14.79
C LEU A 18 -2.92 20.01 16.01
N ARG A 19 -1.64 19.64 15.90
CA ARG A 19 -0.62 19.85 16.95
C ARG A 19 -0.30 21.33 17.18
N GLN A 20 -0.32 22.16 16.13
CA GLN A 20 -0.10 23.61 16.24
C GLN A 20 -1.26 24.36 16.91
N ARG A 21 -2.48 23.80 16.89
CA ARG A 21 -3.65 24.39 17.58
C ARG A 21 -3.80 23.98 19.04
N GLU A 22 -2.91 23.17 19.56
CA GLU A 22 -2.92 22.69 20.97
C GLU A 22 -2.66 23.76 22.02
N ILE A 23 -2.29 24.98 21.63
CA ILE A 23 -1.92 26.05 22.60
C ILE A 23 -3.15 26.77 23.14
N ASP A 24 -4.34 26.67 22.55
CA ASP A 24 -5.46 27.55 22.90
C ASP A 24 -6.72 26.90 23.52
N ASP A 25 -6.82 25.56 23.66
CA ASP A 25 -8.09 24.95 24.11
C ASP A 25 -7.97 23.99 25.32
N GLU A 26 -7.37 24.46 26.42
CA GLU A 26 -7.25 23.65 27.65
C GLU A 26 -8.53 23.57 28.52
N LYS A 27 -9.66 24.04 28.02
CA LYS A 27 -10.89 24.20 28.85
C LYS A 27 -12.20 23.78 28.21
N THR A 28 -12.32 22.71 27.44
CA THR A 28 -13.67 22.28 27.07
C THR A 28 -13.79 20.76 26.82
N SER A 29 -14.65 20.14 27.62
CA SER A 29 -15.34 18.84 27.44
C SER A 29 -14.51 17.61 27.07
N GLY A 30 -14.66 16.56 27.85
CA GLY A 30 -14.02 15.25 27.68
C GLY A 30 -14.37 14.46 26.42
N ASP A 31 -15.14 15.03 25.51
CA ASP A 31 -15.57 14.37 24.28
C ASP A 31 -14.69 14.77 23.09
N LEU A 32 -14.52 13.80 22.17
CA LEU A 32 -13.84 14.06 20.90
C LEU A 32 -14.62 15.14 20.12
N PRO A 33 -13.96 16.22 19.66
CA PRO A 33 -14.67 17.26 18.90
C PRO A 33 -15.42 16.65 17.70
N ARG A 34 -16.69 17.02 17.51
CA ARG A 34 -17.55 16.50 16.44
C ARG A 34 -16.92 16.61 15.06
N GLY A 35 -16.12 17.66 14.81
CA GLY A 35 -15.37 17.83 13.56
C GLY A 35 -14.31 16.77 13.33
N VAL A 36 -13.62 16.30 14.40
CA VAL A 36 -12.61 15.24 14.28
C VAL A 36 -13.24 13.90 13.94
N SER A 37 -14.34 13.55 14.57
CA SER A 37 -15.08 12.32 14.26
C SER A 37 -15.55 12.29 12.80
N LEU A 38 -16.08 13.41 12.31
CA LEU A 38 -16.52 13.53 10.92
C LEU A 38 -15.32 13.42 9.95
N LEU A 39 -14.21 14.07 10.25
CA LEU A 39 -13.00 14.00 9.42
C LEU A 39 -12.48 12.55 9.37
N VAL A 40 -12.33 11.89 10.51
CA VAL A 40 -11.86 10.51 10.58
C VAL A 40 -12.75 9.57 9.76
N SER A 41 -14.08 9.74 9.84
CA SER A 41 -15.02 8.91 9.08
C SER A 41 -14.92 9.08 7.55
N LYS A 42 -14.33 10.17 7.06
CA LYS A 42 -14.17 10.49 5.63
C LYS A 42 -12.77 10.23 5.09
N LEU A 43 -11.84 9.83 5.97
CA LEU A 43 -10.48 9.51 5.54
C LEU A 43 -10.46 8.17 4.81
N ASP A 44 -9.74 8.16 3.67
CA ASP A 44 -9.36 6.93 3.00
C ASP A 44 -8.26 6.22 3.81
N GLY A 45 -8.37 4.90 3.94
CA GLY A 45 -7.47 4.09 4.76
C GLY A 45 -8.05 3.76 6.14
N ALA A 46 -7.31 2.99 6.92
CA ALA A 46 -7.74 2.56 8.25
C ALA A 46 -7.20 3.52 9.31
N VAL A 47 -8.06 4.45 9.74
CA VAL A 47 -7.74 5.47 10.75
C VAL A 47 -8.79 5.42 11.86
N PHE A 48 -8.35 5.48 13.10
CA PHE A 48 -9.26 5.55 14.24
C PHE A 48 -8.64 6.26 15.44
N VAL A 49 -9.49 6.81 16.28
CA VAL A 49 -9.11 7.54 17.49
C VAL A 49 -9.64 6.81 18.71
N VAL A 50 -8.80 6.62 19.70
CA VAL A 50 -9.17 6.01 20.97
C VAL A 50 -8.90 6.96 22.15
N ASP A 51 -9.62 6.73 23.24
CA ASP A 51 -9.32 7.36 24.53
C ASP A 51 -8.18 6.63 25.28
N LYS A 52 -7.79 7.14 26.46
CA LYS A 52 -6.77 6.49 27.31
C LYS A 52 -7.18 5.11 27.84
N SER A 53 -8.46 4.79 27.81
CA SER A 53 -9.02 3.48 28.19
C SER A 53 -9.13 2.56 26.98
N LEU A 54 -8.61 2.98 25.80
CA LEU A 54 -8.61 2.26 24.53
C LEU A 54 -10.00 2.03 23.95
N ASN A 55 -11.00 2.84 24.36
CA ASN A 55 -12.30 2.83 23.71
C ASN A 55 -12.20 3.61 22.40
N VAL A 56 -12.75 3.04 21.32
CA VAL A 56 -12.77 3.69 20.01
C VAL A 56 -13.84 4.77 19.99
N LEU A 57 -13.44 6.01 19.76
CA LEU A 57 -14.32 7.18 19.72
C LEU A 57 -14.73 7.57 18.31
N ALA A 58 -13.86 7.32 17.34
CA ALA A 58 -14.11 7.56 15.92
C ALA A 58 -13.29 6.59 15.09
N ALA A 59 -13.84 6.17 13.96
CA ALA A 59 -13.15 5.28 13.04
C ALA A 59 -13.55 5.56 11.59
N SER A 60 -12.62 5.34 10.66
CA SER A 60 -12.86 5.36 9.23
C SER A 60 -13.52 4.06 8.76
N GLU A 61 -14.07 4.10 7.55
CA GLU A 61 -14.61 2.90 6.91
C GLU A 61 -13.51 1.83 6.69
N GLY A 62 -12.28 2.24 6.39
CA GLY A 62 -11.14 1.34 6.22
C GLY A 62 -10.81 0.54 7.48
N ALA A 63 -10.88 1.15 8.66
CA ALA A 63 -10.64 0.44 9.92
C ALA A 63 -11.68 -0.67 10.17
N ASN A 64 -12.95 -0.44 9.79
CA ASN A 64 -14.00 -1.44 9.85
C ASN A 64 -13.81 -2.54 8.79
N LYS A 65 -13.48 -2.17 7.55
CA LYS A 65 -13.22 -3.13 6.45
C LYS A 65 -12.08 -4.09 6.77
N LEU A 66 -11.02 -3.59 7.41
CA LEU A 66 -9.91 -4.42 7.86
C LEU A 66 -10.19 -5.20 9.15
N SER A 67 -11.39 -5.04 9.75
CA SER A 67 -11.77 -5.69 11.00
C SER A 67 -10.79 -5.42 12.16
N LEU A 68 -10.22 -4.21 12.20
CA LEU A 68 -9.28 -3.82 13.25
C LEU A 68 -9.98 -3.47 14.57
N ILE A 69 -11.26 -3.13 14.47
CA ILE A 69 -12.08 -2.69 15.60
C ILE A 69 -13.40 -3.47 15.65
N GLY A 70 -13.90 -3.66 16.84
CA GLY A 70 -15.20 -4.31 17.09
C GLY A 70 -15.72 -3.97 18.46
N GLN A 71 -17.03 -3.80 18.58
CA GLN A 71 -17.72 -3.44 19.85
C GLN A 71 -17.10 -2.22 20.55
N GLY A 72 -16.63 -1.23 19.77
CA GLY A 72 -16.00 -0.03 20.31
C GLY A 72 -14.58 -0.24 20.87
N ARG A 73 -13.90 -1.34 20.53
CA ARG A 73 -12.53 -1.67 20.98
C ARG A 73 -11.63 -2.09 19.84
N ILE A 74 -10.33 -1.98 20.06
CA ILE A 74 -9.31 -2.52 19.16
C ILE A 74 -9.30 -4.06 19.32
N LEU A 75 -9.38 -4.78 18.20
CA LEU A 75 -9.37 -6.26 18.19
C LEU A 75 -7.96 -6.86 18.09
N ILE A 76 -7.00 -6.11 17.58
CA ILE A 76 -5.64 -6.57 17.27
C ILE A 76 -4.71 -6.27 18.45
N PRO A 77 -4.13 -7.29 19.12
CA PRO A 77 -3.31 -7.11 20.32
C PRO A 77 -2.10 -6.20 20.10
N GLU A 78 -1.46 -6.28 18.94
CA GLU A 78 -0.31 -5.45 18.58
C GLU A 78 -0.68 -3.97 18.53
N LEU A 79 -1.85 -3.63 17.97
CA LEU A 79 -2.35 -2.26 17.91
C LEU A 79 -2.76 -1.75 19.30
N VAL A 80 -3.24 -2.64 20.18
CA VAL A 80 -3.52 -2.31 21.59
C VAL A 80 -2.24 -1.88 22.29
N LEU A 81 -1.15 -2.65 22.16
CA LEU A 81 0.15 -2.34 22.77
C LEU A 81 0.72 -1.01 22.23
N MET A 82 0.58 -0.75 20.93
CA MET A 82 0.98 0.52 20.32
C MET A 82 0.17 1.69 20.88
N ALA A 83 -1.14 1.52 21.00
CA ALA A 83 -2.04 2.54 21.56
C ALA A 83 -1.72 2.83 23.03
N GLU A 84 -1.40 1.83 23.85
CA GLU A 84 -0.97 1.99 25.24
C GLU A 84 0.33 2.78 25.36
N GLN A 85 1.28 2.55 24.48
CA GLN A 85 2.54 3.29 24.45
C GLN A 85 2.31 4.75 24.03
N ALA A 86 1.46 4.96 23.01
CA ALA A 86 1.10 6.28 22.55
C ALA A 86 0.28 7.06 23.62
N ALA A 87 -0.56 6.39 24.40
CA ALA A 87 -1.29 7.01 25.52
C ALA A 87 -0.35 7.54 26.63
N LYS A 88 0.90 7.02 26.71
CA LYS A 88 1.95 7.49 27.59
C LYS A 88 2.78 8.64 26.97
N GLY A 89 2.37 9.16 25.82
CA GLY A 89 3.00 10.29 25.16
C GLY A 89 4.12 9.93 24.17
N LYS A 90 4.23 8.67 23.76
CA LYS A 90 5.24 8.22 22.79
C LYS A 90 4.63 8.05 21.42
N ASP A 91 5.27 8.60 20.37
CA ASP A 91 4.97 8.19 19.00
C ASP A 91 5.51 6.78 18.77
N VAL A 92 4.67 5.88 18.26
CA VAL A 92 5.01 4.49 17.99
C VAL A 92 4.71 4.17 16.54
N SER A 93 5.73 3.73 15.83
CA SER A 93 5.57 3.21 14.46
C SER A 93 6.07 1.78 14.40
N ARG A 94 5.37 0.94 13.67
CA ARG A 94 5.78 -0.42 13.38
C ARG A 94 5.48 -0.72 11.93
N GLU A 95 6.51 -1.11 11.19
CA GLU A 95 6.43 -1.38 9.76
C GLU A 95 6.40 -2.88 9.51
N ASP A 96 5.68 -3.27 8.47
CA ASP A 96 5.64 -4.60 7.87
C ASP A 96 5.52 -5.75 8.89
N PHE A 97 4.50 -5.70 9.72
CA PHE A 97 4.18 -6.79 10.62
C PHE A 97 2.87 -7.48 10.25
N GLU A 98 2.81 -8.76 10.53
CA GLU A 98 1.66 -9.58 10.21
C GLU A 98 0.63 -9.57 11.33
N ILE A 99 -0.62 -9.42 10.95
CA ILE A 99 -1.77 -9.60 11.84
C ILE A 99 -2.65 -10.72 11.32
N SER A 100 -3.18 -11.53 12.23
CA SER A 100 -4.16 -12.55 11.88
C SER A 100 -5.54 -11.93 11.74
N ARG A 101 -6.25 -12.27 10.66
CA ARG A 101 -7.59 -11.78 10.35
C ARG A 101 -8.62 -12.89 10.43
N GLY A 102 -9.76 -12.57 11.02
CA GLY A 102 -10.91 -13.48 11.13
C GLY A 102 -10.92 -14.32 12.39
N PRO A 103 -12.07 -14.95 12.68
CA PRO A 103 -12.29 -15.70 13.93
C PRO A 103 -11.47 -16.99 14.05
N LEU A 104 -10.90 -17.48 12.94
CA LEU A 104 -10.06 -18.68 12.90
C LEU A 104 -8.60 -18.39 12.52
N GLY A 105 -8.24 -17.12 12.30
CA GLY A 105 -6.85 -16.75 11.97
C GLY A 105 -6.38 -17.16 10.58
N ASP A 106 -7.28 -17.54 9.68
CA ASP A 106 -6.95 -18.17 8.39
C ASP A 106 -6.37 -17.19 7.35
N ALA A 107 -6.43 -15.89 7.58
CA ALA A 107 -5.88 -14.88 6.70
C ALA A 107 -4.88 -14.00 7.44
N THR A 108 -3.67 -13.92 6.92
CA THR A 108 -2.63 -13.02 7.39
C THR A 108 -2.64 -11.73 6.56
N LEU A 109 -2.52 -10.60 7.22
CA LEU A 109 -2.44 -9.29 6.61
C LEU A 109 -1.14 -8.62 7.04
N THR A 110 -0.31 -8.20 6.07
CA THR A 110 0.88 -7.40 6.36
C THR A 110 0.50 -5.93 6.42
N ILE A 111 0.73 -5.31 7.56
CA ILE A 111 0.37 -3.90 7.79
C ILE A 111 1.55 -3.08 8.28
N THR A 112 1.49 -1.79 7.97
CA THR A 112 2.25 -0.75 8.66
C THR A 112 1.30 0.02 9.55
N ALA A 113 1.62 0.18 10.82
CA ALA A 113 0.80 0.92 11.76
C ALA A 113 1.59 2.03 12.44
N HIS A 114 0.92 3.14 12.70
CA HIS A 114 1.44 4.26 13.45
C HIS A 114 0.43 4.68 14.52
N ALA A 115 0.89 4.83 15.75
CA ALA A 115 0.11 5.31 16.87
C ALA A 115 0.76 6.55 17.47
N SER A 116 0.04 7.66 17.49
CA SER A 116 0.53 8.92 18.04
C SER A 116 -0.41 9.50 19.07
N PRO A 117 0.12 10.16 20.12
CA PRO A 117 -0.71 10.93 21.04
C PRO A 117 -1.43 12.05 20.27
N PHE A 118 -2.72 12.13 20.49
CA PHE A 118 -3.54 13.20 19.94
C PHE A 118 -4.21 13.97 21.07
N ARG A 119 -3.80 15.22 21.25
CA ARG A 119 -4.07 15.98 22.47
C ARG A 119 -3.67 15.16 23.72
N SER A 120 -3.82 15.68 24.91
CA SER A 120 -3.40 14.99 26.14
C SER A 120 -4.26 13.76 26.51
N ARG A 121 -5.34 13.47 25.79
CA ARG A 121 -6.39 12.51 26.18
C ARG A 121 -6.67 11.42 25.17
N PHE A 122 -6.24 11.56 23.93
CA PHE A 122 -6.57 10.66 22.84
C PHE A 122 -5.31 10.09 22.19
N VAL A 123 -5.49 9.00 21.46
CA VAL A 123 -4.48 8.39 20.60
C VAL A 123 -5.08 8.24 19.20
N LEU A 124 -4.34 8.69 18.20
CA LEU A 124 -4.65 8.47 16.79
C LEU A 124 -3.86 7.25 16.31
N LEU A 125 -4.58 6.29 15.73
CA LEU A 125 -3.98 5.15 15.05
C LEU A 125 -4.25 5.23 13.56
N THR A 126 -3.20 4.99 12.77
CA THR A 126 -3.28 4.84 11.32
C THR A 126 -2.70 3.50 10.94
N VAL A 127 -3.41 2.77 10.06
CA VAL A 127 -2.99 1.45 9.60
C VAL A 127 -3.06 1.42 8.08
N VAL A 128 -2.00 0.95 7.46
CA VAL A 128 -1.88 0.80 6.00
C VAL A 128 -1.71 -0.68 5.69
N ASP A 129 -2.59 -1.21 4.86
CA ASP A 129 -2.44 -2.55 4.29
C ASP A 129 -1.33 -2.52 3.23
N ARG A 130 -0.29 -3.33 3.44
CA ARG A 130 0.84 -3.48 2.51
C ARG A 130 0.63 -4.62 1.52
N GLY A 131 -0.26 -5.55 1.85
CA GLY A 131 -0.46 -6.74 1.01
C GLY A 131 -0.98 -6.41 -0.39
N GLU A 132 -1.80 -5.38 -0.55
CA GLU A 132 -2.27 -4.94 -1.85
C GLU A 132 -1.14 -4.33 -2.71
N TYR A 133 -0.29 -3.52 -2.10
CA TYR A 133 0.87 -2.93 -2.78
C TYR A 133 1.91 -3.97 -3.16
N GLN A 134 2.18 -4.94 -2.28
CA GLN A 134 3.11 -6.04 -2.58
C GLN A 134 2.59 -6.89 -3.74
N ARG A 135 1.31 -7.25 -3.74
CA ARG A 135 0.70 -8.00 -4.86
C ARG A 135 0.80 -7.25 -6.19
N LEU A 136 0.54 -5.95 -6.21
CA LEU A 136 0.67 -5.14 -7.42
C LEU A 136 2.12 -5.06 -7.91
N ASP A 137 3.07 -4.95 -7.00
CA ASP A 137 4.50 -4.91 -7.34
C ASP A 137 4.99 -6.29 -7.83
N ASP A 138 4.53 -7.37 -7.23
CA ASP A 138 4.83 -8.73 -7.65
C ASP A 138 4.25 -9.04 -9.03
N VAL A 139 2.98 -8.69 -9.29
CA VAL A 139 2.35 -8.81 -10.62
C VAL A 139 3.10 -7.99 -11.66
N ARG A 140 3.53 -6.77 -11.31
CA ARG A 140 4.32 -5.93 -12.21
C ARG A 140 5.68 -6.55 -12.52
N ARG A 141 6.39 -7.09 -11.52
CA ARG A 141 7.68 -7.75 -11.70
C ARG A 141 7.55 -8.99 -12.57
N GLU A 142 6.54 -9.82 -12.28
CA GLU A 142 6.23 -11.02 -13.06
C GLU A 142 5.89 -10.67 -14.51
N PHE A 143 5.07 -9.65 -14.72
CA PHE A 143 4.74 -9.15 -16.07
C PHE A 143 6.00 -8.73 -16.83
N VAL A 144 6.87 -7.90 -16.23
CA VAL A 144 8.12 -7.45 -16.87
C VAL A 144 9.05 -8.63 -17.17
N ALA A 145 9.16 -9.59 -16.25
CA ALA A 145 9.98 -10.79 -16.46
C ALA A 145 9.44 -11.63 -17.62
N ASN A 146 8.13 -11.91 -17.65
CA ASN A 146 7.47 -12.70 -18.69
C ASN A 146 7.60 -12.04 -20.06
N VAL A 147 7.29 -10.73 -20.17
CA VAL A 147 7.45 -9.97 -21.41
C VAL A 147 8.91 -9.99 -21.90
N SER A 148 9.87 -9.84 -20.99
CA SER A 148 11.29 -9.89 -21.34
C SER A 148 11.70 -11.27 -21.90
N HIS A 149 11.19 -12.34 -21.30
CA HIS A 149 11.44 -13.70 -21.78
C HIS A 149 10.76 -13.96 -23.13
N GLU A 150 9.52 -13.54 -23.29
CA GLU A 150 8.77 -13.72 -24.53
C GLU A 150 9.33 -12.89 -25.70
N LEU A 151 9.90 -11.73 -25.43
CA LEU A 151 10.55 -10.90 -26.45
C LEU A 151 11.96 -11.41 -26.81
N LYS A 152 12.68 -12.05 -25.90
CA LYS A 152 14.04 -12.53 -26.14
C LYS A 152 14.10 -13.57 -27.25
N THR A 153 13.14 -14.47 -27.34
CA THR A 153 13.08 -15.54 -28.33
C THR A 153 12.91 -15.01 -29.76
N PRO A 154 11.89 -14.17 -30.06
CA PRO A 154 11.74 -13.64 -31.42
C PRO A 154 12.87 -12.66 -31.79
N ILE A 155 13.40 -11.88 -30.84
CA ILE A 155 14.58 -11.03 -31.12
C ILE A 155 15.79 -11.87 -31.51
N ALA A 156 16.05 -12.99 -30.82
CA ALA A 156 17.11 -13.91 -31.18
C ALA A 156 16.87 -14.55 -32.57
N SER A 157 15.62 -14.92 -32.89
CA SER A 157 15.23 -15.44 -34.20
C SER A 157 15.48 -14.42 -35.32
N VAL A 158 15.10 -13.17 -35.11
CA VAL A 158 15.41 -12.05 -36.04
C VAL A 158 16.90 -11.90 -36.25
N GLY A 159 17.71 -11.96 -35.17
CA GLY A 159 19.18 -11.90 -35.25
C GLY A 159 19.76 -13.01 -36.11
N LEU A 160 19.37 -14.28 -35.85
CA LEU A 160 19.83 -15.43 -36.62
C LEU A 160 19.41 -15.35 -38.09
N LEU A 161 18.20 -14.89 -38.39
CA LEU A 161 17.72 -14.73 -39.77
C LEU A 161 18.51 -13.61 -40.49
N ALA A 162 18.86 -12.56 -39.79
CA ALA A 162 19.72 -11.48 -40.34
C ALA A 162 21.14 -11.95 -40.64
N GLU A 163 21.75 -12.78 -39.77
CA GLU A 163 23.05 -13.41 -40.00
C GLU A 163 23.00 -14.36 -41.22
N ALA A 164 21.95 -15.24 -41.28
CA ALA A 164 21.76 -16.15 -42.42
C ALA A 164 21.57 -15.41 -43.75
N LEU A 165 20.91 -14.26 -43.75
CA LEU A 165 20.73 -13.36 -44.88
C LEU A 165 22.11 -12.83 -45.38
N GLN A 166 23.01 -12.47 -44.47
CA GLN A 166 24.34 -12.00 -44.83
C GLN A 166 25.20 -13.13 -45.42
N GLU A 167 25.13 -14.34 -44.86
CA GLU A 167 25.86 -15.51 -45.36
C GLU A 167 25.34 -15.99 -46.73
N ALA A 168 24.06 -15.82 -47.00
CA ALA A 168 23.44 -16.20 -48.27
C ALA A 168 23.46 -15.11 -49.36
N ALA A 169 24.27 -14.06 -49.19
CA ALA A 169 24.26 -12.88 -50.07
C ALA A 169 24.43 -13.18 -51.57
N ASP A 170 25.13 -14.25 -51.90
CA ASP A 170 25.38 -14.69 -53.29
C ASP A 170 24.29 -15.65 -53.83
N ASP A 171 23.27 -16.04 -53.02
CA ASP A 171 22.18 -16.92 -53.39
C ASP A 171 20.85 -16.20 -53.35
N PRO A 172 20.31 -15.72 -54.48
CA PRO A 172 19.06 -14.94 -54.50
C PRO A 172 17.80 -15.69 -54.00
N GLU A 173 17.79 -17.04 -54.10
CA GLU A 173 16.65 -17.83 -53.62
C GLU A 173 16.68 -17.91 -52.08
N MET A 174 17.84 -18.15 -51.51
CA MET A 174 18.01 -18.18 -50.04
C MET A 174 17.79 -16.80 -49.41
N VAL A 175 18.25 -15.74 -50.05
CA VAL A 175 17.98 -14.34 -49.59
C VAL A 175 16.50 -14.09 -49.53
N ARG A 176 15.72 -14.45 -50.56
CA ARG A 176 14.28 -14.28 -50.57
C ARG A 176 13.60 -15.09 -49.46
N HIS A 177 13.98 -16.32 -49.26
CA HIS A 177 13.47 -17.19 -48.25
C HIS A 177 13.67 -16.63 -46.82
N PHE A 178 14.87 -16.18 -46.49
CA PHE A 178 15.14 -15.62 -45.18
C PHE A 178 14.48 -14.26 -44.96
N ALA A 179 14.35 -13.43 -46.00
CA ALA A 179 13.65 -12.15 -45.95
C ALA A 179 12.13 -12.35 -45.66
N GLU A 180 11.50 -13.33 -46.29
CA GLU A 180 10.08 -13.65 -46.01
C GLU A 180 9.89 -14.12 -44.57
N ARG A 181 10.78 -14.98 -44.05
CA ARG A 181 10.72 -15.44 -42.66
C ARG A 181 10.96 -14.29 -41.68
N LEU A 182 11.87 -13.39 -41.97
CA LEU A 182 12.16 -12.22 -41.13
C LEU A 182 10.96 -11.26 -41.06
N THR A 183 10.28 -11.06 -42.18
CA THR A 183 9.03 -10.30 -42.26
C THR A 183 7.93 -10.93 -41.41
N SER A 184 7.74 -12.26 -41.53
CA SER A 184 6.75 -12.99 -40.72
C SER A 184 7.05 -12.93 -39.21
N GLU A 185 8.31 -13.01 -38.80
CA GLU A 185 8.69 -12.89 -37.41
C GLU A 185 8.49 -11.47 -36.86
N ALA A 186 8.75 -10.45 -37.70
CA ALA A 186 8.50 -9.05 -37.36
C ALA A 186 6.99 -8.75 -37.20
N GLU A 187 6.14 -9.33 -38.06
CA GLU A 187 4.68 -9.22 -37.98
C GLU A 187 4.11 -9.87 -36.70
N ARG A 188 4.77 -10.91 -36.19
CA ARG A 188 4.37 -11.54 -34.90
C ARG A 188 4.70 -10.68 -33.68
N LEU A 189 5.59 -9.72 -33.83
CA LEU A 189 6.03 -8.81 -32.75
C LEU A 189 5.19 -7.54 -32.68
N GLY A 190 4.45 -7.18 -33.71
CA GLY A 190 3.64 -5.94 -33.82
C GLY A 190 2.17 -6.20 -33.65
#